data_091ce2619ffbfa6713688715c678af7c
#
_entry.id   091ce2619ffbfa6713688715c678af7c
#
_cell.length_a   1.000
_cell.length_b   1.000
_cell.length_c   1.000
_cell.angle_alpha   90.00
_cell.angle_beta   90.00
_cell.angle_gamma   90.00
#
_symmetry.space_group_name_H-M   'P 1'
#
loop_
_entity.id
_entity.type
_entity.pdbx_description
1 polymer ?
#
loop_
_entity_poly.entity_id
_entity_poly.type
_entity_poly.pdbx_seq_one_letter_code
_entity_poly.pdbx_strand_id
1 'polypeptide(L)'
;HNHFDFLPLSYSKLIKTPMITTIHGFSSERILPVYQKYNQTSNYVSISNSDRHASLNYLSTVYNGLNVEDFSFTGKPEDYLLFFGRIHPHKGTLEAIEIAKKANKKLIIAGIIQDEAYFFEKIEPQLSDQIEFVGAANPEQRKKLMGNAQALLHPISFEEPFGLSVVESMLCGTPVVVFNKGSMPELVQNGINGFLVNDVDGAVEVLKSIHTIERKICREMAISKFSAEKMASDYFKLYEQLLFR
;
A
#
# COMPACT_ATOMS: atom_id res chain seq x y z
N HIS A 1 22.07 -9.15 0.53
CA HIS A 1 20.80 -8.53 0.85
C HIS A 1 19.81 -9.59 1.37
N ASN A 2 19.19 -9.33 2.51
CA ASN A 2 18.24 -10.23 3.16
C ASN A 2 16.82 -9.66 3.07
N HIS A 3 15.90 -10.47 2.54
CA HIS A 3 14.45 -10.24 2.52
C HIS A 3 13.66 -11.34 3.27
N PHE A 4 14.37 -12.28 3.92
CA PHE A 4 13.80 -13.43 4.63
C PHE A 4 13.63 -13.18 6.13
N ASP A 5 13.13 -11.99 6.47
CA ASP A 5 12.86 -11.62 7.85
C ASP A 5 14.11 -11.81 8.74
N PHE A 6 13.96 -12.34 9.96
CA PHE A 6 15.05 -12.41 10.95
C PHE A 6 15.98 -13.63 10.83
N LEU A 7 15.58 -14.68 10.14
CA LEU A 7 16.34 -15.94 10.12
C LEU A 7 17.81 -15.78 9.68
N PRO A 8 18.11 -15.06 8.59
CA PRO A 8 19.49 -14.85 8.15
C PRO A 8 20.33 -13.99 9.09
N LEU A 9 19.73 -13.23 10.01
CA LEU A 9 20.48 -12.39 10.95
C LEU A 9 21.45 -13.21 11.83
N SER A 10 21.12 -14.46 12.13
CA SER A 10 21.97 -15.36 12.90
C SER A 10 23.36 -15.58 12.27
N TYR A 11 23.45 -15.44 10.95
CA TYR A 11 24.71 -15.56 10.18
C TYR A 11 25.48 -14.24 10.07
N SER A 12 24.93 -13.09 10.45
CA SER A 12 25.53 -11.77 10.26
C SER A 12 26.93 -11.62 10.88
N LYS A 13 27.23 -12.37 11.95
CA LYS A 13 28.54 -12.38 12.59
C LYS A 13 29.53 -13.39 11.98
N LEU A 14 29.05 -14.30 11.12
CA LEU A 14 29.85 -15.37 10.52
C LEU A 14 30.34 -15.01 9.13
N ILE A 15 29.79 -13.97 8.51
CA ILE A 15 30.16 -13.49 7.18
C ILE A 15 30.89 -12.14 7.27
N LYS A 16 31.88 -11.94 6.40
CA LYS A 16 32.67 -10.70 6.33
C LYS A 16 31.98 -9.60 5.54
N THR A 17 31.18 -10.00 4.55
CA THR A 17 30.42 -9.07 3.71
C THR A 17 29.33 -8.38 4.51
N PRO A 18 29.18 -7.05 4.46
CA PRO A 18 28.11 -6.34 5.13
C PRO A 18 26.72 -6.87 4.69
N MET A 19 25.84 -7.08 5.66
CA MET A 19 24.48 -7.53 5.41
C MET A 19 23.50 -6.36 5.45
N ILE A 20 22.67 -6.20 4.43
CA ILE A 20 21.47 -5.35 4.45
C ILE A 20 20.26 -6.27 4.69
N THR A 21 19.41 -5.89 5.62
CA THR A 21 18.13 -6.58 5.88
C THR A 21 16.99 -5.58 5.71
N THR A 22 16.14 -5.85 4.72
CA THR A 22 14.90 -5.08 4.55
C THR A 22 13.80 -5.65 5.43
N ILE A 23 13.22 -4.80 6.25
CA ILE A 23 12.08 -5.13 7.12
C ILE A 23 10.81 -4.73 6.36
N HIS A 24 9.95 -5.72 6.06
CA HIS A 24 8.70 -5.55 5.31
C HIS A 24 7.46 -5.42 6.21
N GLY A 25 7.63 -4.84 7.38
CA GLY A 25 6.64 -4.73 8.44
C GLY A 25 6.95 -5.68 9.60
N PHE A 26 6.48 -5.31 10.77
CA PHE A 26 6.62 -6.16 11.95
C PHE A 26 5.40 -7.07 12.06
N SER A 27 5.61 -8.38 11.93
CA SER A 27 4.55 -9.37 12.09
C SER A 27 3.99 -9.42 13.52
N SER A 28 4.82 -9.08 14.52
CA SER A 28 4.43 -8.89 15.92
C SER A 28 5.56 -8.23 16.72
N GLU A 29 5.23 -7.63 17.87
CA GLU A 29 6.22 -7.11 18.80
C GLU A 29 7.18 -8.20 19.33
N ARG A 30 6.77 -9.47 19.30
CA ARG A 30 7.57 -10.61 19.77
C ARG A 30 8.85 -10.83 18.96
N ILE A 31 8.89 -10.36 17.71
CA ILE A 31 10.05 -10.49 16.84
C ILE A 31 11.11 -9.39 17.08
N LEU A 32 10.69 -8.26 17.66
CA LEU A 32 11.55 -7.10 17.89
C LEU A 32 12.82 -7.40 18.67
N PRO A 33 12.81 -8.22 19.74
CA PRO A 33 14.04 -8.59 20.46
C PRO A 33 15.10 -9.27 19.60
N VAL A 34 14.69 -9.99 18.56
CA VAL A 34 15.62 -10.60 17.60
C VAL A 34 16.30 -9.54 16.78
N TYR A 35 15.56 -8.59 16.20
CA TYR A 35 16.16 -7.47 15.47
C TYR A 35 17.07 -6.62 16.35
N GLN A 36 16.67 -6.34 17.60
CA GLN A 36 17.49 -5.61 18.57
C GLN A 36 18.83 -6.31 18.85
N LYS A 37 18.82 -7.66 18.98
CA LYS A 37 20.04 -8.46 19.19
C LYS A 37 21.07 -8.27 18.07
N TYR A 38 20.62 -8.11 16.82
CA TYR A 38 21.49 -7.97 15.65
C TYR A 38 21.65 -6.54 15.16
N ASN A 39 21.15 -5.56 15.92
CA ASN A 39 21.12 -4.13 15.55
C ASN A 39 22.51 -3.52 15.25
N GLN A 40 23.60 -4.13 15.79
CA GLN A 40 24.98 -3.67 15.56
C GLN A 40 25.69 -4.45 14.45
N THR A 41 25.12 -5.53 13.95
CA THR A 41 25.77 -6.44 12.99
C THR A 41 25.02 -6.55 11.65
N SER A 42 23.87 -5.92 11.55
CA SER A 42 23.07 -5.83 10.33
C SER A 42 22.69 -4.38 10.06
N ASN A 43 22.56 -4.02 8.78
CA ASN A 43 22.10 -2.72 8.35
C ASN A 43 20.63 -2.82 7.96
N TYR A 44 19.73 -2.27 8.76
CA TYR A 44 18.29 -2.35 8.49
C TYR A 44 17.87 -1.29 7.48
N VAL A 45 16.94 -1.68 6.62
CA VAL A 45 16.22 -0.80 5.70
C VAL A 45 14.73 -1.00 5.95
N SER A 46 13.98 0.07 6.11
CA SER A 46 12.53 0.06 6.22
C SER A 46 11.88 0.32 4.87
N ILE A 47 10.64 -0.15 4.69
CA ILE A 47 9.85 0.09 3.48
C ILE A 47 9.01 1.37 3.54
N SER A 48 8.92 1.99 4.72
CA SER A 48 8.37 3.34 4.94
C SER A 48 8.98 3.93 6.21
N ASN A 49 8.81 5.22 6.43
CA ASN A 49 9.26 5.84 7.69
C ASN A 49 8.32 5.50 8.84
N SER A 50 7.02 5.34 8.55
CA SER A 50 6.01 4.95 9.55
C SER A 50 6.23 3.53 10.09
N ASP A 51 6.86 2.66 9.30
CA ASP A 51 7.17 1.27 9.71
C ASP A 51 8.46 1.14 10.52
N ARG A 52 9.16 2.25 10.81
CA ARG A 52 10.37 2.23 11.62
C ARG A 52 10.08 2.09 13.11
N HIS A 53 10.77 1.17 13.76
CA HIS A 53 10.73 1.07 15.21
C HIS A 53 11.89 1.87 15.84
N ALA A 54 11.59 2.70 16.84
CA ALA A 54 12.55 3.63 17.47
C ALA A 54 13.77 2.94 18.09
N SER A 55 13.69 1.66 18.47
CA SER A 55 14.81 0.92 19.08
C SER A 55 15.77 0.30 18.06
N LEU A 56 15.53 0.46 16.75
CA LEU A 56 16.39 -0.10 15.70
C LEU A 56 17.12 0.98 14.92
N ASN A 57 18.34 0.67 14.51
CA ASN A 57 19.18 1.55 13.69
C ASN A 57 18.92 1.25 12.19
N TYR A 58 18.29 2.18 11.51
CA TYR A 58 18.04 2.05 10.07
C TYR A 58 19.11 2.79 9.26
N LEU A 59 19.63 2.11 8.25
CA LEU A 59 20.51 2.71 7.26
C LEU A 59 19.75 3.71 6.39
N SER A 60 18.55 3.33 5.96
CA SER A 60 17.69 4.15 5.13
C SER A 60 16.23 3.65 5.16
N THR A 61 15.33 4.43 4.54
CA THR A 61 14.03 3.96 4.04
C THR A 61 14.14 3.80 2.52
N VAL A 62 13.75 2.64 2.00
CA VAL A 62 13.62 2.40 0.57
C VAL A 62 12.21 1.87 0.31
N TYR A 63 11.40 2.66 -0.36
CA TYR A 63 10.03 2.29 -0.69
C TYR A 63 9.99 1.08 -1.61
N ASN A 64 8.96 0.23 -1.46
CA ASN A 64 8.73 -0.87 -2.39
C ASN A 64 8.52 -0.33 -3.80
N GLY A 65 9.23 -0.92 -4.76
CA GLY A 65 9.12 -0.61 -6.18
C GLY A 65 8.30 -1.64 -6.92
N LEU A 66 7.49 -1.18 -7.86
CA LEU A 66 6.67 -2.02 -8.74
C LEU A 66 7.13 -1.86 -10.18
N ASN A 67 7.03 -2.96 -10.95
CA ASN A 67 7.28 -2.90 -12.39
C ASN A 67 6.15 -2.10 -13.07
N VAL A 68 6.49 -0.94 -13.62
CA VAL A 68 5.53 -0.01 -14.22
C VAL A 68 4.79 -0.63 -15.42
N GLU A 69 5.44 -1.53 -16.15
CA GLU A 69 4.87 -2.25 -17.30
C GLU A 69 3.68 -3.14 -16.93
N ASP A 70 3.60 -3.54 -15.66
CA ASP A 70 2.49 -4.35 -15.16
C ASP A 70 1.20 -3.55 -14.96
N PHE A 71 1.23 -2.22 -15.12
CA PHE A 71 0.10 -1.32 -14.84
C PHE A 71 -0.17 -0.39 -16.02
N SER A 72 -1.28 -0.63 -16.72
CA SER A 72 -1.68 0.17 -17.88
C SER A 72 -2.34 1.49 -17.44
N PHE A 73 -1.93 2.59 -18.06
CA PHE A 73 -2.57 3.89 -17.84
C PHE A 73 -3.97 3.93 -18.43
N THR A 74 -4.94 4.41 -17.67
CA THR A 74 -6.31 4.66 -18.11
C THR A 74 -6.65 6.14 -17.88
N GLY A 75 -6.81 6.91 -18.96
CA GLY A 75 -7.09 8.35 -18.88
C GLY A 75 -8.55 8.69 -18.56
N LYS A 76 -9.49 7.78 -18.88
CA LYS A 76 -10.93 7.99 -18.67
C LYS A 76 -11.51 6.89 -17.79
N PRO A 77 -11.93 7.20 -16.55
CA PRO A 77 -12.52 6.21 -15.66
C PRO A 77 -13.95 5.84 -16.08
N GLU A 78 -14.40 4.69 -15.63
CA GLU A 78 -15.81 4.30 -15.52
C GLU A 78 -16.42 4.85 -14.23
N ASP A 79 -17.75 4.76 -14.06
CA ASP A 79 -18.45 5.36 -12.91
C ASP A 79 -18.56 4.38 -11.74
N TYR A 80 -17.41 3.99 -11.15
CA TYR A 80 -17.38 3.22 -9.92
C TYR A 80 -16.18 3.56 -9.04
N LEU A 81 -16.33 3.32 -7.74
CA LEU A 81 -15.26 3.28 -6.76
C LEU A 81 -14.74 1.85 -6.62
N LEU A 82 -13.48 1.68 -6.29
CA LEU A 82 -12.87 0.37 -6.09
C LEU A 82 -12.41 0.21 -4.64
N PHE A 83 -12.74 -0.90 -4.00
CA PHE A 83 -12.01 -1.44 -2.86
C PHE A 83 -11.20 -2.65 -3.36
N PHE A 84 -9.88 -2.63 -3.10
CA PHE A 84 -8.99 -3.73 -3.51
C PHE A 84 -8.11 -4.17 -2.34
N GLY A 85 -8.36 -5.37 -1.82
CA GLY A 85 -7.62 -5.91 -0.69
C GLY A 85 -8.26 -7.14 -0.08
N ARG A 86 -7.59 -7.73 0.91
CA ARG A 86 -8.15 -8.85 1.67
C ARG A 86 -9.41 -8.39 2.40
N ILE A 87 -10.45 -9.22 2.36
CA ILE A 87 -11.68 -8.94 3.12
C ILE A 87 -11.44 -9.32 4.57
N HIS A 88 -11.18 -8.30 5.37
CA HIS A 88 -10.84 -8.39 6.79
C HIS A 88 -11.20 -7.06 7.48
N PRO A 89 -11.66 -7.04 8.74
CA PRO A 89 -12.07 -5.80 9.43
C PRO A 89 -11.02 -4.68 9.36
N HIS A 90 -9.74 -5.02 9.53
CA HIS A 90 -8.65 -4.03 9.50
C HIS A 90 -8.47 -3.34 8.13
N LYS A 91 -8.94 -3.96 7.04
CA LYS A 91 -8.81 -3.37 5.69
C LYS A 91 -9.92 -2.38 5.34
N GLY A 92 -10.97 -2.29 6.18
CA GLY A 92 -11.97 -1.25 6.04
C GLY A 92 -13.01 -1.48 4.93
N THR A 93 -13.36 -2.75 4.66
CA THR A 93 -14.36 -3.07 3.62
C THR A 93 -15.73 -2.47 3.95
N LEU A 94 -16.15 -2.50 5.23
CA LEU A 94 -17.41 -1.88 5.67
C LEU A 94 -17.38 -0.37 5.50
N GLU A 95 -16.30 0.27 5.87
CA GLU A 95 -16.09 1.70 5.70
C GLU A 95 -16.14 2.10 4.22
N ALA A 96 -15.55 1.29 3.33
CA ALA A 96 -15.65 1.52 1.88
C ALA A 96 -17.10 1.42 1.37
N ILE A 97 -17.88 0.46 1.87
CA ILE A 97 -19.30 0.32 1.56
C ILE A 97 -20.08 1.54 2.06
N GLU A 98 -19.83 1.98 3.29
CA GLU A 98 -20.50 3.15 3.88
C GLU A 98 -20.18 4.42 3.08
N ILE A 99 -18.92 4.63 2.70
CA ILE A 99 -18.50 5.75 1.85
C ILE A 99 -19.26 5.73 0.53
N ALA A 100 -19.30 4.58 -0.16
CA ALA A 100 -19.97 4.45 -1.45
C ALA A 100 -21.47 4.71 -1.36
N LYS A 101 -22.14 4.17 -0.33
CA LYS A 101 -23.58 4.42 -0.08
C LYS A 101 -23.86 5.89 0.19
N LYS A 102 -23.10 6.53 1.09
CA LYS A 102 -23.26 7.97 1.41
C LYS A 102 -22.96 8.86 0.21
N ALA A 103 -21.98 8.49 -0.62
CA ALA A 103 -21.64 9.22 -1.85
C ALA A 103 -22.59 8.92 -3.02
N ASN A 104 -23.51 7.98 -2.87
CA ASN A 104 -24.39 7.45 -3.93
C ASN A 104 -23.59 7.00 -5.16
N LYS A 105 -22.52 6.22 -4.96
CA LYS A 105 -21.63 5.71 -6.00
C LYS A 105 -21.64 4.19 -6.02
N LYS A 106 -21.47 3.60 -7.21
CA LYS A 106 -21.20 2.17 -7.34
C LYS A 106 -19.85 1.83 -6.70
N LEU A 107 -19.77 0.71 -5.96
CA LEU A 107 -18.54 0.16 -5.42
C LEU A 107 -18.32 -1.25 -5.95
N ILE A 108 -17.14 -1.49 -6.49
CA ILE A 108 -16.65 -2.84 -6.76
C ILE A 108 -15.66 -3.21 -5.66
N ILE A 109 -15.91 -4.36 -5.04
CA ILE A 109 -15.05 -4.95 -3.99
C ILE A 109 -14.33 -6.13 -4.61
N ALA A 110 -12.99 -6.09 -4.65
CA ALA A 110 -12.16 -7.17 -5.16
C ALA A 110 -11.13 -7.62 -4.12
N GLY A 111 -11.02 -8.92 -3.91
CA GLY A 111 -10.03 -9.50 -3.00
C GLY A 111 -10.40 -10.89 -2.49
N ILE A 112 -9.48 -11.51 -1.77
CA ILE A 112 -9.71 -12.78 -1.11
C ILE A 112 -10.43 -12.58 0.22
N ILE A 113 -11.36 -13.47 0.54
CA ILE A 113 -11.98 -13.53 1.86
C ILE A 113 -10.96 -14.14 2.80
N GLN A 114 -10.45 -13.34 3.75
CA GLN A 114 -9.51 -13.79 4.77
C GLN A 114 -10.23 -14.10 6.09
N ASP A 115 -11.31 -13.38 6.37
CA ASP A 115 -12.19 -13.58 7.52
C ASP A 115 -13.59 -13.90 7.01
N GLU A 116 -13.93 -15.20 7.02
CA GLU A 116 -15.22 -15.69 6.52
C GLU A 116 -16.38 -15.19 7.39
N ALA A 117 -16.22 -15.19 8.72
CA ALA A 117 -17.28 -14.72 9.61
C ALA A 117 -17.59 -13.24 9.34
N TYR A 118 -16.55 -12.41 9.21
CA TYR A 118 -16.72 -11.00 8.85
C TYR A 118 -17.40 -10.83 7.49
N PHE A 119 -17.00 -11.63 6.49
CA PHE A 119 -17.60 -11.53 5.17
C PHE A 119 -19.10 -11.87 5.21
N PHE A 120 -19.47 -13.05 5.72
CA PHE A 120 -20.85 -13.53 5.71
C PHE A 120 -21.78 -12.74 6.63
N GLU A 121 -21.28 -12.26 7.77
CA GLU A 121 -22.09 -11.51 8.73
C GLU A 121 -22.21 -10.02 8.41
N LYS A 122 -21.18 -9.41 7.82
CA LYS A 122 -21.09 -7.96 7.69
C LYS A 122 -21.05 -7.45 6.26
N ILE A 123 -20.41 -8.17 5.33
CA ILE A 123 -20.21 -7.70 3.96
C ILE A 123 -21.30 -8.23 3.03
N GLU A 124 -21.53 -9.54 3.00
CA GLU A 124 -22.50 -10.17 2.11
C GLU A 124 -23.92 -9.55 2.23
N PRO A 125 -24.45 -9.26 3.43
CA PRO A 125 -25.76 -8.62 3.56
C PRO A 125 -25.83 -7.19 3.00
N GLN A 126 -24.70 -6.56 2.68
CA GLN A 126 -24.62 -5.22 2.11
C GLN A 126 -24.57 -5.22 0.58
N LEU A 127 -24.37 -6.39 -0.05
CA LEU A 127 -24.24 -6.52 -1.49
C LEU A 127 -25.56 -6.20 -2.20
N SER A 128 -25.46 -5.54 -3.33
CA SER A 128 -26.62 -5.07 -4.12
C SER A 128 -26.14 -4.71 -5.53
N ASP A 129 -27.02 -4.21 -6.39
CA ASP A 129 -26.64 -3.68 -7.70
C ASP A 129 -25.64 -2.52 -7.62
N GLN A 130 -25.62 -1.80 -6.48
CA GLN A 130 -24.67 -0.72 -6.21
C GLN A 130 -23.37 -1.21 -5.59
N ILE A 131 -23.38 -2.27 -4.80
CA ILE A 131 -22.23 -2.82 -4.07
C ILE A 131 -21.96 -4.23 -4.55
N GLU A 132 -20.95 -4.38 -5.37
CA GLU A 132 -20.62 -5.64 -6.05
C GLU A 132 -19.34 -6.26 -5.48
N PHE A 133 -19.37 -7.55 -5.12
CA PHE A 133 -18.20 -8.33 -4.78
C PHE A 133 -17.83 -9.26 -5.94
N VAL A 134 -16.63 -9.09 -6.49
CA VAL A 134 -16.15 -9.85 -7.66
C VAL A 134 -15.13 -10.94 -7.31
N GLY A 135 -14.83 -11.14 -6.02
CA GLY A 135 -13.87 -12.15 -5.57
C GLY A 135 -12.41 -11.74 -5.83
N ALA A 136 -11.53 -12.73 -5.84
CA ALA A 136 -10.12 -12.53 -6.13
C ALA A 136 -9.91 -12.22 -7.61
N ALA A 137 -9.19 -11.14 -7.90
CA ALA A 137 -8.87 -10.74 -9.27
C ALA A 137 -7.51 -11.29 -9.70
N ASN A 138 -7.45 -11.89 -10.89
CA ASN A 138 -6.18 -12.21 -11.54
C ASN A 138 -5.46 -10.93 -12.01
N PRO A 139 -4.17 -11.00 -12.45
CA PRO A 139 -3.42 -9.79 -12.83
C PRO A 139 -4.09 -8.91 -13.88
N GLU A 140 -4.72 -9.50 -14.90
CA GLU A 140 -5.40 -8.73 -15.96
C GLU A 140 -6.69 -8.08 -15.45
N GLN A 141 -7.46 -8.79 -14.64
CA GLN A 141 -8.64 -8.24 -13.99
C GLN A 141 -8.27 -7.11 -13.03
N ARG A 142 -7.18 -7.27 -12.26
CA ARG A 142 -6.66 -6.24 -11.37
C ARG A 142 -6.32 -4.96 -12.11
N LYS A 143 -5.56 -5.04 -13.22
CA LYS A 143 -5.22 -3.88 -14.06
C LYS A 143 -6.48 -3.15 -14.53
N LYS A 144 -7.46 -3.90 -15.03
CA LYS A 144 -8.72 -3.34 -15.53
C LYS A 144 -9.51 -2.66 -14.41
N LEU A 145 -9.69 -3.34 -13.28
CA LEU A 145 -10.43 -2.81 -12.13
C LEU A 145 -9.77 -1.53 -11.58
N MET A 146 -8.45 -1.55 -11.41
CA MET A 146 -7.72 -0.39 -10.92
C MET A 146 -7.72 0.75 -11.94
N GLY A 147 -7.45 0.47 -13.23
CA GLY A 147 -7.36 1.49 -14.25
C GLY A 147 -8.68 2.20 -14.52
N ASN A 148 -9.80 1.48 -14.48
CA ASN A 148 -11.11 2.04 -14.82
C ASN A 148 -11.85 2.69 -13.64
N ALA A 149 -11.42 2.49 -12.40
CA ALA A 149 -12.06 3.10 -11.24
C ALA A 149 -11.94 4.64 -11.24
N GLN A 150 -12.95 5.32 -10.72
CA GLN A 150 -12.87 6.76 -10.40
C GLN A 150 -11.85 7.03 -9.31
N ALA A 151 -11.84 6.19 -8.27
CA ALA A 151 -10.88 6.21 -7.18
C ALA A 151 -10.77 4.84 -6.52
N LEU A 152 -9.60 4.55 -5.94
CA LEU A 152 -9.44 3.48 -4.96
C LEU A 152 -9.80 4.00 -3.57
N LEU A 153 -10.65 3.28 -2.84
CA LEU A 153 -10.89 3.49 -1.42
C LEU A 153 -9.97 2.60 -0.58
N HIS A 154 -9.25 3.19 0.36
CA HIS A 154 -8.35 2.45 1.27
C HIS A 154 -8.54 2.91 2.72
N PRO A 155 -9.74 2.68 3.31
CA PRO A 155 -10.13 3.17 4.63
C PRO A 155 -9.70 2.21 5.76
N ILE A 156 -8.41 1.94 5.84
CA ILE A 156 -7.81 1.01 6.80
C ILE A 156 -7.91 1.50 8.25
N SER A 157 -8.00 0.55 9.19
CA SER A 157 -8.04 0.84 10.64
C SER A 157 -6.73 0.57 11.37
N PHE A 158 -5.66 0.12 10.69
CA PHE A 158 -4.36 -0.22 11.27
C PHE A 158 -3.23 0.58 10.63
N GLU A 159 -2.04 0.55 11.24
CA GLU A 159 -0.84 1.17 10.69
C GLU A 159 -0.30 0.31 9.54
N GLU A 160 -0.68 0.65 8.32
CA GLU A 160 -0.24 -0.07 7.11
C GLU A 160 1.25 0.20 6.86
N PRO A 161 2.10 -0.84 6.77
CA PRO A 161 3.54 -0.66 6.56
C PRO A 161 3.88 0.01 5.23
N PHE A 162 3.11 -0.24 4.16
CA PHE A 162 3.36 0.41 2.86
C PHE A 162 2.08 0.73 2.07
N GLY A 163 1.25 -0.27 1.73
CA GLY A 163 0.03 -0.06 0.93
C GLY A 163 0.25 -0.26 -0.58
N LEU A 164 0.63 -1.49 -0.97
CA LEU A 164 0.88 -1.83 -2.38
C LEU A 164 -0.31 -1.51 -3.30
N SER A 165 -1.54 -1.81 -2.88
CA SER A 165 -2.75 -1.53 -3.68
C SER A 165 -2.95 -0.04 -3.98
N VAL A 166 -2.51 0.84 -3.07
CA VAL A 166 -2.52 2.30 -3.25
C VAL A 166 -1.56 2.70 -4.38
N VAL A 167 -0.34 2.18 -4.34
CA VAL A 167 0.67 2.46 -5.38
C VAL A 167 0.25 1.85 -6.73
N GLU A 168 -0.26 0.62 -6.75
CA GLU A 168 -0.79 -0.06 -7.94
C GLU A 168 -1.89 0.76 -8.62
N SER A 169 -2.82 1.30 -7.83
CA SER A 169 -3.89 2.19 -8.32
C SER A 169 -3.32 3.45 -8.96
N MET A 170 -2.40 4.12 -8.27
CA MET A 170 -1.75 5.33 -8.79
C MET A 170 -0.94 5.06 -10.06
N LEU A 171 -0.28 3.91 -10.18
CA LEU A 171 0.41 3.50 -11.42
C LEU A 171 -0.55 3.31 -12.59
N CYS A 172 -1.81 2.97 -12.35
CA CYS A 172 -2.86 2.99 -13.38
C CYS A 172 -3.39 4.42 -13.68
N GLY A 173 -2.94 5.43 -12.96
CA GLY A 173 -3.46 6.80 -13.02
C GLY A 173 -4.71 7.03 -12.16
N THR A 174 -5.11 6.05 -11.37
CA THR A 174 -6.33 6.15 -10.56
C THR A 174 -6.01 6.79 -9.21
N PRO A 175 -6.63 7.93 -8.88
CA PRO A 175 -6.43 8.59 -7.59
C PRO A 175 -6.98 7.75 -6.45
N VAL A 176 -6.51 8.03 -5.25
CA VAL A 176 -6.84 7.25 -4.07
C VAL A 176 -7.48 8.11 -2.97
N VAL A 177 -8.41 7.53 -2.23
CA VAL A 177 -8.95 8.11 -0.99
C VAL A 177 -8.59 7.16 0.14
N VAL A 178 -7.72 7.60 1.04
CA VAL A 178 -7.11 6.75 2.05
C VAL A 178 -7.29 7.35 3.45
N PHE A 179 -7.48 6.49 4.45
CA PHE A 179 -7.43 6.96 5.83
C PHE A 179 -5.99 7.28 6.23
N ASN A 180 -5.82 8.34 7.01
CA ASN A 180 -4.54 8.86 7.47
C ASN A 180 -3.93 7.93 8.53
N LYS A 181 -3.40 6.79 8.10
CA LYS A 181 -2.85 5.71 8.91
C LYS A 181 -1.57 5.16 8.29
N GLY A 182 -0.61 4.77 9.14
CA GLY A 182 0.64 4.14 8.70
C GLY A 182 1.39 4.95 7.66
N SER A 183 1.76 4.31 6.56
CA SER A 183 2.53 4.92 5.46
C SER A 183 1.71 5.83 4.53
N MET A 184 0.39 5.91 4.69
CA MET A 184 -0.45 6.67 3.75
C MET A 184 -0.02 8.13 3.57
N PRO A 185 0.41 8.89 4.62
CA PRO A 185 0.94 10.25 4.45
C PRO A 185 2.24 10.34 3.63
N GLU A 186 2.97 9.23 3.49
CA GLU A 186 4.19 9.17 2.67
C GLU A 186 3.89 8.92 1.19
N LEU A 187 2.77 8.23 0.91
CA LEU A 187 2.35 7.86 -0.44
C LEU A 187 1.46 8.90 -1.10
N VAL A 188 0.59 9.56 -0.32
CA VAL A 188 -0.50 10.39 -0.84
C VAL A 188 -0.24 11.87 -0.55
N GLN A 189 -0.34 12.67 -1.60
CA GLN A 189 -0.31 14.13 -1.56
C GLN A 189 -1.70 14.66 -1.93
N ASN A 190 -2.36 15.32 -0.97
CA ASN A 190 -3.72 15.84 -1.11
C ASN A 190 -3.89 16.69 -2.37
N GLY A 191 -4.93 16.36 -3.16
CA GLY A 191 -5.29 17.09 -4.38
C GLY A 191 -4.39 16.83 -5.60
N ILE A 192 -3.36 15.98 -5.49
CA ILE A 192 -2.45 15.68 -6.59
C ILE A 192 -2.57 14.23 -7.05
N ASN A 193 -2.45 13.25 -6.13
CA ASN A 193 -2.59 11.83 -6.46
C ASN A 193 -3.68 11.14 -5.65
N GLY A 194 -4.35 11.86 -4.74
CA GLY A 194 -5.40 11.34 -3.87
C GLY A 194 -5.75 12.30 -2.75
N PHE A 195 -6.43 11.76 -1.75
CA PHE A 195 -6.80 12.49 -0.54
C PHE A 195 -6.55 11.63 0.70
N LEU A 196 -5.93 12.25 1.71
CA LEU A 196 -5.81 11.73 3.07
C LEU A 196 -7.00 12.25 3.88
N VAL A 197 -7.76 11.35 4.47
CA VAL A 197 -8.94 11.66 5.28
C VAL A 197 -8.90 10.89 6.60
N ASN A 198 -9.67 11.30 7.58
CA ASN A 198 -9.64 10.66 8.90
C ASN A 198 -10.82 9.71 9.14
N ASP A 199 -11.90 9.86 8.35
CA ASP A 199 -13.16 9.14 8.54
C ASP A 199 -13.97 9.03 7.25
N VAL A 200 -15.11 8.37 7.35
CA VAL A 200 -16.06 8.14 6.26
C VAL A 200 -16.61 9.47 5.71
N ASP A 201 -16.96 10.42 6.57
CA ASP A 201 -17.58 11.69 6.14
C ASP A 201 -16.57 12.54 5.38
N GLY A 202 -15.32 12.59 5.83
CA GLY A 202 -14.22 13.21 5.10
C GLY A 202 -14.00 12.57 3.74
N ALA A 203 -14.09 11.24 3.64
CA ALA A 203 -13.98 10.53 2.38
C ALA A 203 -15.10 10.89 1.40
N VAL A 204 -16.34 10.97 1.89
CA VAL A 204 -17.51 11.39 1.08
C VAL A 204 -17.33 12.80 0.55
N GLU A 205 -16.82 13.71 1.37
CA GLU A 205 -16.62 15.11 0.97
C GLU A 205 -15.57 15.23 -0.15
N VAL A 206 -14.41 14.58 0.00
CA VAL A 206 -13.35 14.68 -1.03
C VAL A 206 -13.70 13.98 -2.34
N LEU A 207 -14.60 12.98 -2.31
CA LEU A 207 -15.09 12.34 -3.53
C LEU A 207 -15.82 13.30 -4.47
N LYS A 208 -16.40 14.39 -3.96
CA LYS A 208 -17.04 15.43 -4.79
C LYS A 208 -16.02 16.11 -5.72
N SER A 209 -14.75 16.17 -5.33
CA SER A 209 -13.66 16.80 -6.07
C SER A 209 -12.66 15.79 -6.66
N ILE A 210 -12.87 14.49 -6.54
CA ILE A 210 -11.92 13.47 -7.01
C ILE A 210 -11.63 13.60 -8.52
N HIS A 211 -12.58 14.08 -9.29
CA HIS A 211 -12.47 14.31 -10.74
C HIS A 211 -11.50 15.44 -11.11
N THR A 212 -11.08 16.29 -10.16
CA THR A 212 -10.11 17.36 -10.39
C THR A 212 -8.66 16.86 -10.40
N ILE A 213 -8.42 15.63 -9.93
CA ILE A 213 -7.09 15.05 -9.95
C ILE A 213 -6.74 14.59 -11.38
N GLU A 214 -5.64 15.12 -11.90
CA GLU A 214 -5.11 14.72 -13.19
C GLU A 214 -4.49 13.32 -13.10
N ARG A 215 -5.12 12.34 -13.73
CA ARG A 215 -4.69 10.93 -13.70
C ARG A 215 -3.26 10.73 -14.22
N LYS A 216 -2.84 11.53 -15.20
CA LYS A 216 -1.47 11.49 -15.73
C LYS A 216 -0.45 11.91 -14.67
N ILE A 217 -0.71 13.00 -13.95
CA ILE A 217 0.15 13.48 -12.85
C ILE A 217 0.18 12.46 -11.72
N CYS A 218 -0.97 11.88 -11.37
CA CYS A 218 -1.06 10.81 -10.38
C CYS A 218 -0.10 9.65 -10.73
N ARG A 219 -0.11 9.17 -12.00
CA ARG A 219 0.79 8.12 -12.47
C ARG A 219 2.26 8.56 -12.45
N GLU A 220 2.58 9.74 -12.97
CA GLU A 220 3.96 10.25 -13.04
C GLU A 220 4.58 10.35 -11.65
N MET A 221 3.82 10.80 -10.65
CA MET A 221 4.28 10.80 -9.25
C MET A 221 4.55 9.39 -8.73
N ALA A 222 3.64 8.44 -9.01
CA ALA A 222 3.84 7.06 -8.59
C ALA A 222 5.09 6.43 -9.23
N ILE A 223 5.30 6.64 -10.53
CA ILE A 223 6.50 6.17 -11.24
C ILE A 223 7.77 6.74 -10.63
N SER A 224 7.80 8.05 -10.38
CA SER A 224 9.00 8.73 -9.89
C SER A 224 9.44 8.26 -8.49
N LYS A 225 8.48 7.79 -7.66
CA LYS A 225 8.75 7.40 -6.27
C LYS A 225 8.77 5.89 -6.05
N PHE A 226 7.98 5.13 -6.83
CA PHE A 226 7.64 3.74 -6.53
C PHE A 226 7.85 2.79 -7.72
N SER A 227 8.63 3.17 -8.72
CA SER A 227 9.04 2.23 -9.76
C SER A 227 10.11 1.26 -9.24
N ALA A 228 10.20 0.08 -9.85
CA ALA A 228 11.23 -0.91 -9.55
C ALA A 228 12.64 -0.36 -9.79
N GLU A 229 12.82 0.48 -10.83
CA GLU A 229 14.07 1.16 -11.15
C GLU A 229 14.47 2.12 -10.04
N LYS A 230 13.51 2.89 -9.50
CA LYS A 230 13.77 3.81 -8.38
C LYS A 230 14.22 3.04 -7.14
N MET A 231 13.49 1.98 -6.77
CA MET A 231 13.86 1.11 -5.66
C MET A 231 15.27 0.51 -5.86
N ALA A 232 15.55 -0.03 -7.04
CA ALA A 232 16.87 -0.59 -7.36
C ALA A 232 17.98 0.46 -7.24
N SER A 233 17.77 1.66 -7.81
CA SER A 233 18.72 2.77 -7.71
C SER A 233 19.01 3.16 -6.26
N ASP A 234 17.99 3.18 -5.41
CA ASP A 234 18.18 3.52 -3.98
C ASP A 234 18.97 2.42 -3.26
N TYR A 235 18.71 1.14 -3.53
CA TYR A 235 19.53 0.05 -2.97
C TYR A 235 20.97 0.08 -3.49
N PHE A 236 21.23 0.38 -4.76
CA PHE A 236 22.59 0.50 -5.29
C PHE A 236 23.40 1.54 -4.53
N LYS A 237 22.83 2.71 -4.24
CA LYS A 237 23.49 3.74 -3.41
C LYS A 237 23.84 3.23 -2.02
N LEU A 238 22.98 2.42 -1.41
CA LEU A 238 23.25 1.83 -0.10
C LEU A 238 24.37 0.78 -0.17
N TYR A 239 24.44 -0.02 -1.24
CA TYR A 239 25.52 -0.98 -1.44
C TYR A 239 26.86 -0.25 -1.59
N GLU A 240 26.93 0.78 -2.43
CA GLU A 240 28.13 1.61 -2.58
C GLU A 240 28.56 2.23 -1.24
N GLN A 241 27.63 2.81 -0.50
CA GLN A 241 27.88 3.38 0.82
C GLN A 241 28.49 2.37 1.81
N LEU A 242 28.10 1.09 1.74
CA LEU A 242 28.61 0.06 2.65
C LEU A 242 29.93 -0.56 2.19
N LEU A 243 30.18 -0.60 0.89
CA LEU A 243 31.40 -1.22 0.33
C LEU A 243 32.61 -0.27 0.33
N PHE A 244 32.37 1.03 0.29
CA PHE A 244 33.41 2.04 0.22
C PHE A 244 33.56 2.86 1.54
N ARG A 245 33.01 2.36 2.64
CA ARG A 245 33.32 2.76 4.01
C ARG A 245 34.57 2.05 4.48
#